data_9bb0b43a5e816b04851de3673e1048d7
#
_entry.id   9bb0b43a5e816b04851de3673e1048d7
#
_cell.length_a   1.000
_cell.length_b   1.000
_cell.length_c   1.000
_cell.angle_alpha   90.00
_cell.angle_beta   90.00
_cell.angle_gamma   90.00
#
_symmetry.space_group_name_H-M   'P 1'
#
loop_
_entity.id
_entity.type
_entity.pdbx_description
1 polymer ?
#
loop_
_entity_poly.entity_id
_entity_poly.type
_entity_poly.pdbx_seq_one_letter_code
_entity_poly.pdbx_strand_id
1 'polypeptide(L)'
;MTEFEFGGFSCRAEGSGGTLALLFSGFDRELFADVGGILAQSCGGVTLAEFGDIDWDRDYSPWEAAGTNGRVFSGGADRLVGFLPDIVQELSRRYGEFSRVYLCGYSLGGLFALYSAAVWDFPALCGAASCSGSMWFPGWTEFLREHPIHGDVFLSLGGKEKNSPDPMMASVEEKTMEVKRIAERTAHVVFRNEPGGHFSRVPQRLARAVEYLAECK
;
A
#
# COMPACT_ATOMS: atom_id res chain seq x y z
N MET A 1 19.15 8.14 0.63
CA MET A 1 17.81 8.66 1.00
C MET A 1 17.84 10.17 0.90
N THR A 2 16.90 10.76 0.17
CA THR A 2 16.70 12.22 0.02
C THR A 2 15.39 12.59 0.68
N GLU A 3 15.38 13.65 1.49
CA GLU A 3 14.17 14.21 2.10
C GLU A 3 13.89 15.58 1.50
N PHE A 4 12.63 15.92 1.28
CA PHE A 4 12.18 17.17 0.68
C PHE A 4 10.72 17.46 1.02
N GLU A 5 10.31 18.73 0.91
CA GLU A 5 8.93 19.16 1.07
C GLU A 5 8.27 19.34 -0.30
N PHE A 6 7.03 18.87 -0.46
CA PHE A 6 6.25 19.08 -1.66
C PHE A 6 4.74 19.08 -1.36
N GLY A 7 4.03 20.10 -1.82
CA GLY A 7 2.58 20.20 -1.68
C GLY A 7 2.07 20.23 -0.23
N GLY A 8 2.93 20.59 0.73
CA GLY A 8 2.62 20.58 2.16
C GLY A 8 2.82 19.21 2.82
N PHE A 9 3.48 18.27 2.13
CA PHE A 9 3.85 16.96 2.64
C PHE A 9 5.38 16.86 2.77
N SER A 10 5.85 16.26 3.86
CA SER A 10 7.23 15.80 3.97
C SER A 10 7.39 14.55 3.13
N CYS A 11 8.35 14.57 2.23
CA CYS A 11 8.59 13.46 1.29
C CYS A 11 9.99 12.88 1.50
N ARG A 12 10.14 11.59 1.27
CA ARG A 12 11.45 10.95 1.17
C ARG A 12 11.48 9.92 0.07
N ALA A 13 12.64 9.79 -0.56
CA ALA A 13 12.85 8.83 -1.60
C ALA A 13 14.29 8.33 -1.63
N GLU A 14 14.48 7.12 -2.11
CA GLU A 14 15.81 6.52 -2.35
C GLU A 14 15.76 5.49 -3.47
N GLY A 15 16.92 5.09 -3.95
CA GLY A 15 17.03 4.16 -5.06
C GLY A 15 17.24 4.88 -6.39
N SER A 16 17.06 4.15 -7.48
CA SER A 16 17.20 4.66 -8.85
C SER A 16 16.53 3.71 -9.84
N GLY A 17 16.05 4.25 -10.96
CA GLY A 17 15.49 3.44 -12.04
C GLY A 17 14.10 3.87 -12.45
N GLY A 18 13.58 3.22 -13.49
CA GLY A 18 12.30 3.56 -14.12
C GLY A 18 11.06 2.94 -13.45
N THR A 19 11.22 2.26 -12.32
CA THR A 19 10.11 1.72 -11.52
C THR A 19 10.01 2.51 -10.22
N LEU A 20 8.81 3.03 -9.93
CA LEU A 20 8.49 3.70 -8.67
C LEU A 20 7.62 2.81 -7.79
N ALA A 21 8.02 2.63 -6.54
CA ALA A 21 7.18 2.05 -5.49
C ALA A 21 6.82 3.15 -4.48
N LEU A 22 5.55 3.56 -4.43
CA LEU A 22 5.02 4.46 -3.41
C LEU A 22 4.60 3.65 -2.18
N LEU A 23 5.19 3.97 -1.03
CA LEU A 23 4.96 3.26 0.22
C LEU A 23 4.00 4.04 1.12
N PHE A 24 2.98 3.36 1.63
CA PHE A 24 1.99 3.88 2.57
C PHE A 24 2.10 3.11 3.90
N SER A 25 3.04 3.53 4.75
CA SER A 25 3.43 2.78 5.95
C SER A 25 3.44 3.61 7.25
N GLY A 26 2.97 4.87 7.20
CA GLY A 26 2.90 5.77 8.34
C GLY A 26 4.09 6.69 8.51
N PHE A 27 4.94 6.84 7.50
CA PHE A 27 6.10 7.72 7.50
C PHE A 27 7.11 7.41 8.62
N ASP A 28 7.28 6.12 8.89
CA ASP A 28 8.29 5.65 9.84
C ASP A 28 9.67 5.60 9.16
N ARG A 29 10.61 6.41 9.67
CA ARG A 29 11.94 6.53 9.09
C ARG A 29 12.74 5.23 9.17
N GLU A 30 12.63 4.50 10.27
CA GLU A 30 13.35 3.24 10.45
C GLU A 30 12.77 2.18 9.52
N LEU A 31 11.46 2.07 9.45
CA LEU A 31 10.77 1.15 8.54
C LEU A 31 11.13 1.44 7.07
N PHE A 32 11.11 2.70 6.66
CA PHE A 32 11.48 3.09 5.30
C PHE A 32 12.94 2.70 4.98
N ALA A 33 13.88 3.02 5.87
CA ALA A 33 15.29 2.70 5.69
C ALA A 33 15.54 1.19 5.67
N ASP A 34 14.83 0.42 6.50
CA ASP A 34 14.92 -1.05 6.52
C ASP A 34 14.42 -1.66 5.21
N VAL A 35 13.27 -1.19 4.68
CA VAL A 35 12.73 -1.64 3.39
C VAL A 35 13.71 -1.31 2.26
N GLY A 36 14.19 -0.06 2.22
CA GLY A 36 15.16 0.38 1.22
C GLY A 36 16.48 -0.39 1.27
N GLY A 37 16.97 -0.66 2.49
CA GLY A 37 18.17 -1.46 2.70
C GLY A 37 18.06 -2.91 2.19
N ILE A 38 16.87 -3.52 2.32
CA ILE A 38 16.59 -4.84 1.75
C ILE A 38 16.56 -4.75 0.22
N LEU A 39 15.81 -3.79 -0.32
CA LEU A 39 15.65 -3.61 -1.77
C LEU A 39 16.99 -3.29 -2.46
N ALA A 40 17.86 -2.52 -1.82
CA ALA A 40 19.19 -2.22 -2.36
C ALA A 40 20.05 -3.48 -2.60
N GLN A 41 19.76 -4.56 -1.88
CA GLN A 41 20.49 -5.83 -2.01
C GLN A 41 19.82 -6.80 -2.99
N SER A 42 18.50 -6.70 -3.19
CA SER A 42 17.72 -7.70 -3.91
C SER A 42 17.03 -7.17 -5.16
N CYS A 43 16.86 -5.87 -5.29
CA CYS A 43 15.99 -5.28 -6.31
C CYS A 43 16.58 -3.98 -6.89
N GLY A 44 17.49 -4.12 -7.85
CA GLY A 44 18.00 -2.96 -8.58
C GLY A 44 16.95 -2.33 -9.50
N GLY A 45 17.02 -1.00 -9.69
CA GLY A 45 16.15 -0.30 -10.63
C GLY A 45 14.80 0.14 -10.09
N VAL A 46 14.62 0.11 -8.76
CA VAL A 46 13.44 0.64 -8.06
C VAL A 46 13.80 1.93 -7.33
N THR A 47 12.98 2.93 -7.50
CA THR A 47 12.92 4.11 -6.63
C THR A 47 11.80 3.88 -5.63
N LEU A 48 12.15 3.82 -4.34
CA LEU A 48 11.21 3.76 -3.23
C LEU A 48 10.93 5.18 -2.75
N ALA A 49 9.66 5.52 -2.54
CA ALA A 49 9.28 6.83 -2.02
C ALA A 49 8.07 6.72 -1.08
N GLU A 50 8.00 7.60 -0.09
CA GLU A 50 6.80 7.81 0.72
C GLU A 50 6.64 9.29 1.05
N PHE A 51 5.44 9.66 1.48
CA PHE A 51 5.13 11.01 1.96
C PHE A 51 4.40 10.97 3.29
N GLY A 52 4.69 11.95 4.13
CA GLY A 52 4.23 12.08 5.51
C GLY A 52 3.25 13.22 5.71
N ASP A 53 3.11 13.63 6.96
CA ASP A 53 2.14 14.65 7.40
C ASP A 53 0.69 14.22 7.13
N ILE A 54 0.45 12.91 7.26
CA ILE A 54 -0.80 12.22 6.99
C ILE A 54 -1.50 11.92 8.31
N ASP A 55 -2.77 12.27 8.38
CA ASP A 55 -3.65 11.75 9.41
C ASP A 55 -4.07 10.33 9.01
N TRP A 56 -3.52 9.34 9.70
CA TRP A 56 -3.68 7.92 9.38
C TRP A 56 -5.14 7.49 9.25
N ASP A 57 -5.99 7.91 10.20
CA ASP A 57 -7.39 7.47 10.25
C ASP A 57 -8.30 8.23 9.27
N ARG A 58 -7.89 9.43 8.88
CA ARG A 58 -8.59 10.23 7.89
C ARG A 58 -8.12 9.89 6.48
N ASP A 59 -6.83 10.06 6.23
CA ASP A 59 -6.29 10.13 4.87
C ASP A 59 -6.12 8.75 4.21
N TYR A 60 -6.08 7.67 4.99
CA TYR A 60 -6.05 6.31 4.45
C TYR A 60 -7.40 5.59 4.49
N SER A 61 -8.45 6.21 5.01
CA SER A 61 -9.79 5.62 4.98
C SER A 61 -10.60 6.11 3.77
N PRO A 62 -11.17 5.19 2.98
CA PRO A 62 -11.94 5.54 1.78
C PRO A 62 -13.16 6.41 2.06
N TRP A 63 -13.86 6.15 3.15
CA TRP A 63 -15.06 6.87 3.58
C TRP A 63 -15.19 6.85 5.11
N GLU A 64 -16.16 7.60 5.62
CA GLU A 64 -16.45 7.59 7.05
C GLU A 64 -16.98 6.21 7.46
N ALA A 65 -16.39 5.68 8.52
CA ALA A 65 -16.79 4.39 9.08
C ALA A 65 -16.47 4.30 10.56
N ALA A 66 -17.31 3.56 11.28
CA ALA A 66 -17.03 3.21 12.66
C ALA A 66 -16.01 2.07 12.71
N GLY A 67 -14.96 2.28 13.46
CA GLY A 67 -13.99 1.25 13.81
C GLY A 67 -14.31 0.62 15.17
N THR A 68 -13.35 -0.15 15.69
CA THR A 68 -13.44 -0.77 17.01
C THR A 68 -13.07 0.21 18.11
N ASN A 69 -13.54 -0.06 19.34
CA ASN A 69 -13.19 0.71 20.55
C ASN A 69 -13.42 2.23 20.43
N GLY A 70 -14.45 2.64 19.70
CA GLY A 70 -14.79 4.06 19.51
C GLY A 70 -13.91 4.80 18.49
N ARG A 71 -13.03 4.11 17.78
CA ARG A 71 -12.27 4.68 16.67
C ARG A 71 -13.23 5.07 15.54
N VAL A 72 -12.98 6.22 14.93
CA VAL A 72 -13.74 6.71 13.77
C VAL A 72 -12.76 6.97 12.63
N PHE A 73 -13.09 6.44 11.48
CA PHE A 73 -12.41 6.73 10.23
C PHE A 73 -13.16 7.84 9.53
N SER A 74 -12.49 8.91 9.10
CA SER A 74 -13.15 10.13 8.62
C SER A 74 -13.32 10.20 7.11
N GLY A 75 -12.75 9.26 6.33
CA GLY A 75 -13.02 9.17 4.89
C GLY A 75 -12.36 10.27 4.06
N GLY A 76 -11.05 10.43 4.15
CA GLY A 76 -10.28 11.46 3.42
C GLY A 76 -9.38 10.95 2.30
N ALA A 77 -9.45 9.66 1.93
CA ALA A 77 -8.55 9.03 0.98
C ALA A 77 -8.54 9.71 -0.40
N ASP A 78 -9.69 10.20 -0.88
CA ASP A 78 -9.80 10.88 -2.18
C ASP A 78 -8.86 12.10 -2.29
N ARG A 79 -8.63 12.81 -1.20
CA ARG A 79 -7.70 13.93 -1.16
C ARG A 79 -6.29 13.49 -1.53
N LEU A 80 -5.82 12.38 -0.94
CA LEU A 80 -4.50 11.83 -1.24
C LEU A 80 -4.42 11.22 -2.63
N VAL A 81 -5.46 10.50 -3.07
CA VAL A 81 -5.52 9.96 -4.44
C VAL A 81 -5.40 11.10 -5.45
N GLY A 82 -6.12 12.21 -5.24
CA GLY A 82 -6.01 13.40 -6.09
C GLY A 82 -4.60 14.03 -6.11
N PHE A 83 -3.78 13.81 -5.08
CA PHE A 83 -2.41 14.31 -4.99
C PHE A 83 -1.36 13.36 -5.61
N LEU A 84 -1.68 12.07 -5.81
CA LEU A 84 -0.73 11.09 -6.35
C LEU A 84 -0.11 11.49 -7.69
N PRO A 85 -0.85 12.07 -8.68
CA PRO A 85 -0.24 12.53 -9.92
C PRO A 85 0.87 13.57 -9.71
N ASP A 86 0.63 14.51 -8.82
CA ASP A 86 1.58 15.61 -8.54
C ASP A 86 2.85 15.08 -7.87
N ILE A 87 2.73 14.13 -6.92
CA ILE A 87 3.89 13.52 -6.26
C ILE A 87 4.70 12.67 -7.23
N VAL A 88 4.04 11.91 -8.12
CA VAL A 88 4.74 11.14 -9.16
C VAL A 88 5.47 12.07 -10.13
N GLN A 89 4.86 13.18 -10.52
CA GLN A 89 5.51 14.18 -11.40
C GLN A 89 6.72 14.81 -10.70
N GLU A 90 6.63 15.16 -9.42
CA GLU A 90 7.75 15.74 -8.68
C GLU A 90 8.89 14.71 -8.51
N LEU A 91 8.56 13.47 -8.22
CA LEU A 91 9.55 12.38 -8.16
C LEU A 91 10.20 12.15 -9.54
N SER A 92 9.45 12.21 -10.63
CA SER A 92 10.00 12.11 -12.00
C SER A 92 10.99 13.22 -12.31
N ARG A 93 10.77 14.44 -11.84
CA ARG A 93 11.74 15.54 -12.01
C ARG A 93 13.07 15.29 -11.27
N ARG A 94 13.02 14.55 -10.15
CA ARG A 94 14.20 14.27 -9.29
C ARG A 94 14.95 13.02 -9.67
N TYR A 95 14.23 11.98 -10.09
CA TYR A 95 14.78 10.63 -10.27
C TYR A 95 14.72 10.14 -11.72
N GLY A 96 14.08 10.89 -12.62
CA GLY A 96 13.83 10.49 -14.00
C GLY A 96 12.43 9.89 -14.19
N GLU A 97 12.01 9.75 -15.45
CA GLU A 97 10.67 9.25 -15.77
C GLU A 97 10.44 7.81 -15.30
N PHE A 98 9.25 7.57 -14.76
CA PHE A 98 8.82 6.25 -14.33
C PHE A 98 7.90 5.62 -15.38
N SER A 99 8.31 4.48 -15.90
CA SER A 99 7.49 3.68 -16.83
C SER A 99 6.53 2.74 -16.08
N ARG A 100 6.81 2.45 -14.82
CA ARG A 100 5.98 1.60 -13.95
C ARG A 100 5.87 2.23 -12.56
N VAL A 101 4.64 2.30 -12.06
CA VAL A 101 4.31 2.78 -10.71
C VAL A 101 3.55 1.70 -9.96
N TYR A 102 3.95 1.44 -8.75
CA TYR A 102 3.30 0.50 -7.83
C TYR A 102 2.95 1.19 -6.52
N LEU A 103 1.79 0.86 -5.99
CA LEU A 103 1.29 1.36 -4.71
C LEU A 103 1.45 0.26 -3.67
N CYS A 104 2.23 0.48 -2.64
CA CYS A 104 2.53 -0.54 -1.64
C CYS A 104 2.15 -0.02 -0.26
N GLY A 105 1.37 -0.77 0.51
CA GLY A 105 0.97 -0.29 1.81
C GLY A 105 0.85 -1.38 2.87
N TYR A 106 0.85 -0.93 4.12
CA TYR A 106 0.73 -1.76 5.31
C TYR A 106 -0.48 -1.37 6.14
N SER A 107 -1.23 -2.34 6.64
CA SER A 107 -2.41 -2.10 7.50
C SER A 107 -3.46 -1.22 6.79
N LEU A 108 -3.84 -0.07 7.36
CA LEU A 108 -4.75 0.88 6.69
C LEU A 108 -4.13 1.47 5.41
N GLY A 109 -2.80 1.68 5.38
CA GLY A 109 -2.09 2.05 4.16
C GLY A 109 -2.15 0.97 3.08
N GLY A 110 -2.28 -0.31 3.46
CA GLY A 110 -2.53 -1.42 2.53
C GLY A 110 -3.95 -1.41 1.94
N LEU A 111 -4.95 -0.97 2.72
CA LEU A 111 -6.28 -0.68 2.22
C LEU A 111 -6.23 0.50 1.23
N PHE A 112 -5.56 1.60 1.62
CA PHE A 112 -5.41 2.79 0.79
C PHE A 112 -4.71 2.48 -0.55
N ALA A 113 -3.68 1.64 -0.56
CA ALA A 113 -3.00 1.23 -1.79
C ALA A 113 -3.96 0.53 -2.76
N LEU A 114 -4.80 -0.38 -2.28
CA LEU A 114 -5.80 -1.05 -3.12
C LEU A 114 -6.94 -0.10 -3.52
N TYR A 115 -7.38 0.77 -2.61
CA TYR A 115 -8.38 1.78 -2.92
C TYR A 115 -7.90 2.71 -4.04
N SER A 116 -6.68 3.23 -3.91
CA SER A 116 -6.08 4.08 -4.92
C SER A 116 -5.96 3.36 -6.27
N ALA A 117 -5.57 2.09 -6.28
CA ALA A 117 -5.48 1.30 -7.51
C ALA A 117 -6.86 1.04 -8.16
N ALA A 118 -7.94 1.08 -7.38
CA ALA A 118 -9.30 0.93 -7.90
C ALA A 118 -9.89 2.22 -8.50
N VAL A 119 -9.40 3.40 -8.06
CA VAL A 119 -10.02 4.69 -8.44
C VAL A 119 -9.06 5.62 -9.23
N TRP A 120 -7.76 5.36 -9.20
CA TRP A 120 -6.77 6.20 -9.87
C TRP A 120 -6.49 5.70 -11.28
N ASP A 121 -7.00 6.43 -12.27
CA ASP A 121 -6.71 6.19 -13.68
C ASP A 121 -5.38 6.86 -14.06
N PHE A 122 -4.30 6.08 -14.03
CA PHE A 122 -2.96 6.55 -14.36
C PHE A 122 -2.23 5.52 -15.23
N PRO A 123 -1.81 5.90 -16.46
CA PRO A 123 -1.28 4.94 -17.44
C PRO A 123 -0.05 4.15 -16.99
N ALA A 124 0.80 4.71 -16.12
CA ALA A 124 1.98 4.02 -15.60
C ALA A 124 1.69 3.18 -14.34
N LEU A 125 0.47 3.23 -13.79
CA LEU A 125 0.09 2.38 -12.66
C LEU A 125 -0.02 0.93 -13.12
N CYS A 126 0.85 0.07 -12.59
CA CYS A 126 0.94 -1.33 -12.98
C CYS A 126 0.36 -2.29 -11.94
N GLY A 127 0.17 -1.83 -10.71
CA GLY A 127 -0.41 -2.68 -9.67
C GLY A 127 -0.25 -2.14 -8.25
N ALA A 128 -0.73 -2.93 -7.29
CA ALA A 128 -0.70 -2.56 -5.88
C ALA A 128 -0.40 -3.75 -4.96
N ALA A 129 0.19 -3.44 -3.81
CA ALA A 129 0.44 -4.40 -2.74
C ALA A 129 -0.23 -3.98 -1.43
N SER A 130 -0.84 -4.94 -0.77
CA SER A 130 -1.41 -4.79 0.56
C SER A 130 -0.82 -5.82 1.52
N CYS A 131 0.02 -5.36 2.42
CA CYS A 131 0.62 -6.18 3.47
C CYS A 131 -0.16 -6.02 4.76
N SER A 132 -0.76 -7.09 5.28
CA SER A 132 -1.66 -7.04 6.44
C SER A 132 -2.71 -5.94 6.36
N GLY A 133 -3.24 -5.73 5.14
CA GLY A 133 -4.19 -4.65 4.89
C GLY A 133 -5.47 -4.78 5.71
N SER A 134 -6.08 -3.65 6.05
CA SER A 134 -7.31 -3.57 6.82
C SER A 134 -8.52 -3.97 5.98
N MET A 135 -8.51 -5.20 5.43
CA MET A 135 -9.56 -5.70 4.52
C MET A 135 -10.92 -5.87 5.20
N TRP A 136 -10.95 -5.83 6.53
CA TRP A 136 -12.15 -5.81 7.35
C TRP A 136 -12.87 -4.44 7.36
N PHE A 137 -12.33 -3.42 6.69
CA PHE A 137 -12.93 -2.08 6.65
C PHE A 137 -14.37 -2.13 6.12
N PRO A 138 -15.35 -1.48 6.82
CA PRO A 138 -16.75 -1.59 6.47
C PRO A 138 -17.06 -1.13 5.03
N GLY A 139 -17.76 -1.97 4.27
CA GLY A 139 -18.14 -1.66 2.87
C GLY A 139 -17.05 -1.90 1.82
N TRP A 140 -15.81 -2.28 2.23
CA TRP A 140 -14.69 -2.40 1.31
C TRP A 140 -14.91 -3.46 0.22
N THR A 141 -15.39 -4.64 0.58
CA THR A 141 -15.59 -5.72 -0.40
C THR A 141 -16.74 -5.43 -1.37
N GLU A 142 -17.76 -4.68 -0.93
CA GLU A 142 -18.86 -4.19 -1.75
C GLU A 142 -18.34 -3.18 -2.78
N PHE A 143 -17.58 -2.19 -2.31
CA PHE A 143 -16.95 -1.19 -3.16
C PHE A 143 -16.05 -1.83 -4.24
N LEU A 144 -15.21 -2.78 -3.86
CA LEU A 144 -14.28 -3.43 -4.78
C LEU A 144 -14.98 -4.26 -5.88
N ARG A 145 -16.22 -4.71 -5.66
CA ARG A 145 -17.02 -5.38 -6.71
C ARG A 145 -17.45 -4.43 -7.82
N GLU A 146 -17.63 -3.16 -7.48
CA GLU A 146 -18.08 -2.10 -8.40
C GLU A 146 -16.89 -1.35 -9.03
N HIS A 147 -15.74 -1.34 -8.36
CA HIS A 147 -14.52 -0.64 -8.76
C HIS A 147 -13.36 -1.65 -8.89
N PRO A 148 -13.22 -2.32 -10.04
CA PRO A 148 -12.23 -3.36 -10.22
C PRO A 148 -10.79 -2.81 -10.24
N ILE A 149 -9.87 -3.53 -9.61
CA ILE A 149 -8.44 -3.27 -9.75
C ILE A 149 -7.92 -4.02 -10.98
N HIS A 150 -7.00 -3.40 -11.71
CA HIS A 150 -6.30 -3.98 -12.85
C HIS A 150 -4.80 -4.11 -12.57
N GLY A 151 -4.09 -4.92 -13.39
CA GLY A 151 -2.65 -5.14 -13.23
C GLY A 151 -2.30 -6.19 -12.18
N ASP A 152 -1.15 -6.00 -11.52
CA ASP A 152 -0.66 -6.96 -10.53
C ASP A 152 -1.10 -6.57 -9.11
N VAL A 153 -1.60 -7.55 -8.36
CA VAL A 153 -2.00 -7.37 -6.96
C VAL A 153 -1.24 -8.35 -6.08
N PHE A 154 -0.52 -7.83 -5.11
CA PHE A 154 0.12 -8.64 -4.08
C PHE A 154 -0.58 -8.46 -2.74
N LEU A 155 -1.01 -9.56 -2.15
CA LEU A 155 -1.62 -9.59 -0.83
C LEU A 155 -0.76 -10.42 0.12
N SER A 156 -0.53 -9.94 1.32
CA SER A 156 0.07 -10.77 2.37
C SER A 156 -0.61 -10.56 3.72
N LEU A 157 -0.64 -11.64 4.52
CA LEU A 157 -1.26 -11.62 5.83
C LEU A 157 -0.45 -12.48 6.80
N GLY A 158 -0.27 -12.02 8.04
CA GLY A 158 0.31 -12.84 9.10
C GLY A 158 -0.66 -13.93 9.57
N GLY A 159 -0.22 -15.19 9.58
CA GLY A 159 -1.09 -16.33 9.89
C GLY A 159 -1.69 -16.36 11.30
N LYS A 160 -1.24 -15.46 12.21
CA LYS A 160 -1.80 -15.30 13.55
C LYS A 160 -2.75 -14.10 13.69
N GLU A 161 -2.95 -13.29 12.64
CA GLU A 161 -3.78 -12.07 12.72
C GLU A 161 -5.25 -12.38 12.97
N LYS A 162 -5.75 -13.50 12.46
CA LYS A 162 -7.09 -14.02 12.76
C LYS A 162 -7.35 -14.31 14.25
N ASN A 163 -6.31 -14.40 15.06
CA ASN A 163 -6.41 -14.63 16.50
C ASN A 163 -6.55 -13.32 17.30
N SER A 164 -6.85 -12.20 16.65
CA SER A 164 -7.13 -10.94 17.32
C SER A 164 -8.30 -11.11 18.30
N PRO A 165 -8.21 -10.53 19.53
CA PRO A 165 -9.34 -10.50 20.45
C PRO A 165 -10.50 -9.60 19.94
N ASP A 166 -10.24 -8.72 19.01
CA ASP A 166 -11.22 -7.88 18.37
C ASP A 166 -11.88 -8.62 17.20
N PRO A 167 -13.21 -8.85 17.23
CA PRO A 167 -13.91 -9.63 16.19
C PRO A 167 -13.81 -9.04 14.78
N MET A 168 -13.79 -7.70 14.66
CA MET A 168 -13.64 -7.03 13.35
C MET A 168 -12.24 -7.33 12.80
N MET A 169 -11.21 -7.13 13.60
CA MET A 169 -9.83 -7.43 13.20
C MET A 169 -9.61 -8.93 12.97
N ALA A 170 -10.24 -9.81 13.73
CA ALA A 170 -10.14 -11.26 13.55
C ALA A 170 -10.70 -11.73 12.20
N SER A 171 -11.62 -10.99 11.60
CA SER A 171 -12.17 -11.27 10.26
C SER A 171 -11.19 -11.01 9.11
N VAL A 172 -9.99 -10.48 9.39
CA VAL A 172 -9.03 -10.04 8.37
C VAL A 172 -8.65 -11.15 7.37
N GLU A 173 -8.50 -12.39 7.83
CA GLU A 173 -8.16 -13.52 6.93
C GLU A 173 -9.30 -13.80 5.95
N GLU A 174 -10.52 -13.91 6.44
CA GLU A 174 -11.72 -14.12 5.62
C GLU A 174 -11.88 -12.98 4.61
N LYS A 175 -11.79 -11.74 5.08
CA LYS A 175 -11.92 -10.55 4.23
C LYS A 175 -10.79 -10.42 3.20
N THR A 176 -9.55 -10.74 3.57
CA THR A 176 -8.44 -10.77 2.61
C THR A 176 -8.67 -11.81 1.51
N MET A 177 -9.18 -12.99 1.87
CA MET A 177 -9.51 -14.02 0.88
C MET A 177 -10.72 -13.67 0.02
N GLU A 178 -11.66 -12.88 0.56
CA GLU A 178 -12.78 -12.32 -0.22
C GLU A 178 -12.26 -11.30 -1.23
N VAL A 179 -11.43 -10.34 -0.80
CA VAL A 179 -10.76 -9.35 -1.67
C VAL A 179 -9.96 -10.04 -2.78
N LYS A 180 -9.19 -11.06 -2.44
CA LYS A 180 -8.46 -11.87 -3.43
C LYS A 180 -9.38 -12.39 -4.52
N ARG A 181 -10.47 -13.07 -4.15
CA ARG A 181 -11.43 -13.65 -5.13
C ARG A 181 -12.12 -12.59 -5.99
N ILE A 182 -12.37 -11.39 -5.45
CA ILE A 182 -12.95 -10.29 -6.22
C ILE A 182 -11.92 -9.76 -7.22
N ALA A 183 -10.71 -9.46 -6.77
CA ALA A 183 -9.65 -8.90 -7.59
C ALA A 183 -9.18 -9.86 -8.70
N GLU A 184 -9.18 -11.17 -8.47
CA GLU A 184 -8.81 -12.19 -9.48
C GLU A 184 -9.69 -12.19 -10.75
N ARG A 185 -10.79 -11.45 -10.73
CA ARG A 185 -11.65 -11.31 -11.92
C ARG A 185 -11.04 -10.37 -12.98
N THR A 186 -10.18 -9.46 -12.56
CA THR A 186 -9.66 -8.37 -13.40
C THR A 186 -8.17 -8.12 -13.26
N ALA A 187 -7.52 -8.73 -12.27
CA ALA A 187 -6.10 -8.56 -11.93
C ALA A 187 -5.40 -9.91 -11.77
N HIS A 188 -4.07 -9.89 -11.93
CA HIS A 188 -3.23 -11.02 -11.54
C HIS A 188 -2.91 -10.92 -10.05
N VAL A 189 -3.46 -11.83 -9.23
CA VAL A 189 -3.37 -11.74 -7.76
C VAL A 189 -2.48 -12.82 -7.19
N VAL A 190 -1.51 -12.43 -6.38
CA VAL A 190 -0.72 -13.34 -5.53
C VAL A 190 -1.02 -13.08 -4.07
N PHE A 191 -1.22 -14.15 -3.32
CA PHE A 191 -1.39 -14.12 -1.87
C PHE A 191 -0.28 -14.88 -1.18
N ARG A 192 0.29 -14.30 -0.12
CA ARG A 192 1.25 -14.95 0.76
C ARG A 192 0.79 -14.96 2.20
N ASN A 193 0.76 -16.15 2.79
CA ASN A 193 0.62 -16.30 4.23
C ASN A 193 1.99 -16.16 4.87
N GLU A 194 2.15 -15.19 5.76
CA GLU A 194 3.41 -14.86 6.41
C GLU A 194 3.43 -15.41 7.86
N PRO A 195 4.59 -15.81 8.37
CA PRO A 195 4.69 -16.24 9.75
C PRO A 195 4.49 -15.07 10.73
N GLY A 196 3.79 -15.33 11.85
CA GLY A 196 3.57 -14.36 12.90
C GLY A 196 2.26 -13.59 12.81
N GLY A 197 2.15 -12.52 13.56
CA GLY A 197 0.98 -11.63 13.62
C GLY A 197 1.20 -10.33 12.86
N HIS A 198 0.33 -9.37 13.14
CA HIS A 198 0.26 -8.08 12.45
C HIS A 198 1.61 -7.36 12.37
N PHE A 199 2.34 -7.25 13.45
CA PHE A 199 3.61 -6.51 13.52
C PHE A 199 4.87 -7.37 13.27
N SER A 200 4.71 -8.57 12.72
CA SER A 200 5.85 -9.46 12.49
C SER A 200 6.49 -9.21 11.13
N ARG A 201 7.80 -8.92 11.11
CA ARG A 201 8.61 -8.81 9.90
C ARG A 201 8.06 -7.81 8.87
N VAL A 202 7.60 -6.65 9.33
CA VAL A 202 6.99 -5.64 8.46
C VAL A 202 7.91 -5.20 7.32
N PRO A 203 9.20 -4.85 7.56
CA PRO A 203 10.10 -4.45 6.49
C PRO A 203 10.28 -5.53 5.42
N GLN A 204 10.50 -6.79 5.85
CA GLN A 204 10.70 -7.91 4.92
C GLN A 204 9.45 -8.22 4.08
N ARG A 205 8.26 -8.01 4.65
CA ARG A 205 6.99 -8.22 3.95
C ARG A 205 6.75 -7.15 2.90
N LEU A 206 7.00 -5.89 3.24
CA LEU A 206 6.90 -4.76 2.31
C LEU A 206 7.95 -4.86 1.19
N ALA A 207 9.21 -5.15 1.54
CA ALA A 207 10.25 -5.36 0.54
C ALA A 207 9.89 -6.48 -0.44
N ARG A 208 9.43 -7.63 0.04
CA ARG A 208 8.98 -8.75 -0.80
C ARG A 208 7.82 -8.38 -1.71
N ALA A 209 6.91 -7.53 -1.25
CA ALA A 209 5.81 -7.04 -2.07
C ALA A 209 6.34 -6.18 -3.24
N VAL A 210 7.28 -5.28 -2.96
CA VAL A 210 7.95 -4.47 -3.99
C VAL A 210 8.76 -5.34 -4.95
N GLU A 211 9.56 -6.29 -4.42
CA GLU A 211 10.33 -7.25 -5.23
C GLU A 211 9.45 -8.02 -6.21
N TYR A 212 8.31 -8.50 -5.71
CA TYR A 212 7.35 -9.23 -6.54
C TYR A 212 6.78 -8.35 -7.65
N LEU A 213 6.27 -7.17 -7.31
CA LEU A 213 5.64 -6.25 -8.27
C LEU A 213 6.66 -5.70 -9.29
N ALA A 214 7.88 -5.42 -8.85
CA ALA A 214 8.94 -4.93 -9.73
C ALA A 214 9.63 -6.06 -10.53
N GLU A 215 9.21 -7.32 -10.37
CA GLU A 215 9.81 -8.50 -11.00
C GLU A 215 11.31 -8.64 -10.72
N CYS A 216 11.76 -8.25 -9.54
CA CYS A 216 13.14 -8.42 -9.12
C CYS A 216 13.44 -9.90 -8.83
N LYS A 217 14.43 -10.45 -9.53
CA LYS A 217 14.88 -11.85 -9.42
C LYS A 217 16.19 -11.95 -8.65
#